data_1403ed57e73d991b0420676b01b779f3
#
_entry.id   1403ed57e73d991b0420676b01b779f3
#
_cell.length_a   1.000
_cell.length_b   1.000
_cell.length_c   1.000
_cell.angle_alpha   90.00
_cell.angle_beta   90.00
_cell.angle_gamma   90.00
#
_symmetry.space_group_name_H-M   'P 1'
#
loop_
_entity.id
_entity.type
_entity.pdbx_description
1 polymer ?
#
loop_
_entity_poly.entity_id
_entity_poly.type
_entity_poly.pdbx_seq_one_letter_code
_entity_poly.pdbx_strand_id
1 'polypeptide(L)'
;MLVCKKLLLPFAFACCGSLFAQNIQNPVLPGVADAGVMKYNGKYYIGGVRTNGDFYVSDDLVHWGKPIHVVSMDNDWTRGSGAGDDQIHANDMFYLNGDFHLYWSVNYWGKDKHAVHIVHAQSKDALGAYTEPNKKTWMDNRIDPKIFRDDDGQLYMYMVRFTDGNTIWGRKMKNPAEFAGEPVCQFASLPDTWETMDNRVAEGPWVMKYRGRYYMMYNANHTSTEWGNYQLGVAEADSPLGFQNGNKYSYPVVGCNQTQLEEKQVDLLRYGRTYEPLFAYTESKPGSDWTKVTYDDSGWARGETGFSSREVKGSTTRHLGTLWNTPSLWLRKTFSAGSETGNLALRVAHDGDTRIYLNGTLVYEKQGRDYCIVNLDKKLRAALKEGTNLLAVETNKGRSQFFDVSLFDMKDGIADDILMTPGQPNILRGPNGFEWWLIYMANKNDE
;
A
#
# COMPACT_ATOMS: atom_id res chain seq x y z
N MET A 1 -5.08 59.10 -45.32
CA MET A 1 -4.45 57.78 -45.50
C MET A 1 -3.72 57.46 -44.22
N LEU A 2 -4.40 56.80 -43.25
CA LEU A 2 -3.84 56.46 -41.93
C LEU A 2 -3.26 55.03 -42.01
N VAL A 3 -1.97 54.92 -41.77
CA VAL A 3 -1.29 53.63 -41.65
C VAL A 3 -1.23 53.23 -40.17
N CYS A 4 -1.95 52.18 -39.81
CA CYS A 4 -1.96 51.58 -38.48
C CYS A 4 -0.86 50.52 -38.39
N LYS A 5 0.25 50.80 -37.65
CA LYS A 5 1.26 49.77 -37.31
C LYS A 5 0.82 48.98 -36.10
N LYS A 6 0.54 47.70 -36.28
CA LYS A 6 0.39 46.75 -35.18
C LYS A 6 1.75 46.45 -34.56
N LEU A 7 1.91 46.83 -33.29
CA LEU A 7 3.01 46.38 -32.44
C LEU A 7 2.69 44.94 -31.97
N LEU A 8 3.46 43.98 -32.48
CA LEU A 8 3.51 42.62 -31.89
C LEU A 8 4.51 42.64 -30.75
N LEU A 9 4.02 42.61 -29.52
CA LEU A 9 4.84 42.27 -28.36
C LEU A 9 5.04 40.75 -28.33
N PRO A 10 6.26 40.24 -28.26
CA PRO A 10 6.47 38.84 -27.98
C PRO A 10 6.19 38.57 -26.49
N PHE A 11 5.11 37.85 -26.18
CA PHE A 11 4.96 37.21 -24.91
C PHE A 11 6.00 36.10 -24.81
N ALA A 12 7.11 36.39 -24.16
CA ALA A 12 8.03 35.37 -23.68
C ALA A 12 7.36 34.68 -22.51
N PHE A 13 6.73 33.53 -22.75
CA PHE A 13 6.43 32.57 -21.71
C PHE A 13 7.77 32.02 -21.20
N ALA A 14 8.29 32.61 -20.15
CA ALA A 14 9.33 31.97 -19.34
C ALA A 14 8.67 30.84 -18.54
N CYS A 15 8.43 29.69 -19.18
CA CYS A 15 8.25 28.43 -18.49
C CYS A 15 9.61 27.96 -17.96
N CYS A 16 10.15 28.65 -16.96
CA CYS A 16 11.18 28.08 -16.10
C CYS A 16 10.50 27.34 -14.94
N GLY A 17 9.77 26.29 -15.25
CA GLY A 17 9.56 25.18 -14.33
C GLY A 17 10.75 24.26 -14.49
N SER A 18 11.84 24.52 -13.78
CA SER A 18 12.85 23.50 -13.54
C SER A 18 12.14 22.35 -12.84
N LEU A 19 11.84 21.30 -13.60
CA LEU A 19 11.59 19.97 -13.08
C LEU A 19 12.91 19.49 -12.44
N PHE A 20 13.21 19.98 -11.26
CA PHE A 20 14.15 19.31 -10.39
C PHE A 20 13.43 18.02 -10.00
N ALA A 21 13.81 16.89 -10.60
CA ALA A 21 13.60 15.61 -9.97
C ALA A 21 14.22 15.76 -8.58
N GLN A 22 13.35 15.88 -7.56
CA GLN A 22 13.81 15.90 -6.17
C GLN A 22 14.52 14.57 -5.97
N ASN A 23 15.79 14.60 -5.65
CA ASN A 23 16.54 13.41 -5.27
C ASN A 23 16.05 13.05 -3.86
N ILE A 24 14.95 12.28 -3.79
CA ILE A 24 14.40 11.82 -2.54
C ILE A 24 15.33 10.74 -2.00
N GLN A 25 15.86 10.97 -0.83
CA GLN A 25 16.67 10.00 -0.12
C GLN A 25 15.91 9.51 1.12
N ASN A 26 15.56 8.25 1.15
CA ASN A 26 14.92 7.64 2.32
C ASN A 26 15.97 7.28 3.39
N PRO A 27 15.61 7.38 4.69
CA PRO A 27 14.38 7.94 5.23
C PRO A 27 14.35 9.47 5.18
N VAL A 28 13.19 10.05 4.81
CA VAL A 28 13.02 11.51 4.78
C VAL A 28 12.87 12.14 6.17
N LEU A 29 12.44 11.35 7.16
CA LEU A 29 12.31 11.78 8.56
C LEU A 29 12.65 10.58 9.50
N PRO A 30 13.92 10.43 9.89
CA PRO A 30 14.34 9.36 10.81
C PRO A 30 13.68 9.47 12.19
N GLY A 31 13.43 8.33 12.83
CA GLY A 31 12.98 8.25 14.23
C GLY A 31 11.48 8.46 14.44
N VAL A 32 10.66 8.53 13.38
CA VAL A 32 9.21 8.62 13.46
C VAL A 32 8.57 7.35 12.90
N ALA A 33 7.65 6.76 13.66
CA ALA A 33 6.87 5.60 13.23
C ALA A 33 5.36 5.86 13.41
N ASP A 34 4.52 5.01 12.84
CA ASP A 34 3.04 5.08 12.89
C ASP A 34 2.47 6.49 12.64
N ALA A 35 3.04 7.17 11.65
CA ALA A 35 2.79 8.58 11.45
C ALA A 35 1.43 8.85 10.78
N GLY A 36 0.77 9.91 11.27
CA GLY A 36 -0.30 10.60 10.55
C GLY A 36 0.25 11.81 9.81
N VAL A 37 -0.16 12.01 8.56
CA VAL A 37 0.27 13.15 7.74
C VAL A 37 -0.93 13.94 7.25
N MET A 38 -0.94 15.24 7.51
CA MET A 38 -1.95 16.17 6.99
C MET A 38 -1.32 17.18 6.04
N LYS A 39 -2.00 17.47 4.92
CA LYS A 39 -1.70 18.63 4.07
C LYS A 39 -2.69 19.76 4.35
N TYR A 40 -2.19 20.93 4.71
CA TYR A 40 -3.01 22.13 4.92
C TYR A 40 -2.25 23.41 4.53
N ASN A 41 -2.90 24.29 3.77
CA ASN A 41 -2.34 25.55 3.27
C ASN A 41 -0.94 25.43 2.64
N GLY A 42 -0.75 24.41 1.80
CA GLY A 42 0.50 24.16 1.09
C GLY A 42 1.62 23.55 1.94
N LYS A 43 1.39 23.33 3.23
CA LYS A 43 2.34 22.70 4.16
C LYS A 43 1.89 21.28 4.54
N TYR A 44 2.85 20.49 4.97
CA TYR A 44 2.66 19.13 5.47
C TYR A 44 3.01 19.08 6.94
N TYR A 45 2.19 18.38 7.71
CA TYR A 45 2.33 18.21 9.16
C TYR A 45 2.39 16.72 9.44
N ILE A 46 3.38 16.27 10.20
CA ILE A 46 3.57 14.86 10.56
C ILE A 46 3.88 14.70 12.04
N GLY A 47 3.27 13.72 12.66
CA GLY A 47 3.58 13.23 14.01
C GLY A 47 3.29 11.75 14.10
N GLY A 48 3.76 11.07 15.13
CA GLY A 48 3.57 9.62 15.27
C GLY A 48 4.22 9.07 16.53
N VAL A 49 4.49 7.79 16.54
CA VAL A 49 5.24 7.12 17.61
C VAL A 49 6.65 7.71 17.70
N ARG A 50 7.16 7.81 18.92
CA ARG A 50 8.47 8.41 19.29
C ARG A 50 8.58 9.92 19.14
N THR A 51 7.51 10.60 18.68
CA THR A 51 7.51 12.07 18.67
C THR A 51 7.02 12.66 19.99
N ASN A 52 6.42 11.86 20.87
CA ASN A 52 5.93 12.26 22.20
C ASN A 52 5.01 13.49 22.17
N GLY A 53 4.13 13.55 21.17
CA GLY A 53 3.22 14.69 20.98
C GLY A 53 3.80 15.86 20.19
N ASP A 54 4.99 15.73 19.65
CA ASP A 54 5.60 16.70 18.76
C ASP A 54 5.19 16.47 17.30
N PHE A 55 5.08 17.56 16.54
CA PHE A 55 4.83 17.54 15.10
C PHE A 55 5.95 18.25 14.36
N TYR A 56 6.22 17.77 13.15
CA TYR A 56 7.15 18.37 12.20
C TYR A 56 6.37 19.00 11.05
N VAL A 57 6.94 20.03 10.43
CA VAL A 57 6.36 20.74 9.29
C VAL A 57 7.31 20.72 8.12
N SER A 58 6.78 20.49 6.93
CA SER A 58 7.51 20.52 5.65
C SER A 58 6.72 21.27 4.58
N ASP A 59 7.42 21.90 3.66
CA ASP A 59 6.85 22.48 2.44
C ASP A 59 6.87 21.46 1.26
N ASP A 60 7.65 20.38 1.36
CA ASP A 60 7.96 19.51 0.23
C ASP A 60 7.94 18.00 0.54
N LEU A 61 7.59 17.58 1.77
CA LEU A 61 7.61 16.19 2.26
C LEU A 61 9.00 15.57 2.40
N VAL A 62 10.06 16.26 2.04
CA VAL A 62 11.45 15.77 2.08
C VAL A 62 12.25 16.47 3.18
N HIS A 63 12.10 17.78 3.30
CA HIS A 63 12.81 18.59 4.28
C HIS A 63 11.87 18.98 5.43
N TRP A 64 12.16 18.49 6.61
CA TRP A 64 11.34 18.69 7.80
C TRP A 64 11.99 19.68 8.76
N GLY A 65 11.17 20.57 9.32
CA GLY A 65 11.58 21.54 10.33
C GLY A 65 11.90 20.88 11.67
N LYS A 66 12.18 21.71 12.68
CA LYS A 66 12.33 21.24 14.06
C LYS A 66 10.98 20.77 14.62
N PRO A 67 10.96 19.80 15.55
CA PRO A 67 9.73 19.37 16.22
C PRO A 67 9.11 20.50 17.03
N ILE A 68 7.79 20.57 17.03
CA ILE A 68 6.97 21.53 17.77
C ILE A 68 5.99 20.72 18.61
N HIS A 69 6.01 20.92 19.93
CA HIS A 69 5.10 20.23 20.85
C HIS A 69 3.68 20.75 20.69
N VAL A 70 2.72 19.84 20.42
CA VAL A 70 1.32 20.20 20.15
C VAL A 70 0.32 19.56 21.09
N VAL A 71 0.66 18.40 21.68
CA VAL A 71 -0.24 17.67 22.57
C VAL A 71 0.53 16.92 23.64
N SER A 72 0.00 16.94 24.87
CA SER A 72 0.44 16.10 25.98
C SER A 72 -0.68 15.22 26.49
N MET A 73 -0.33 14.08 27.06
CA MET A 73 -1.27 13.18 27.72
C MET A 73 -1.77 13.81 29.01
N ASP A 74 -2.98 14.34 28.99
CA ASP A 74 -3.59 15.06 30.12
C ASP A 74 -5.07 14.69 30.28
N ASN A 75 -5.34 13.41 30.48
CA ASN A 75 -6.70 12.93 30.73
C ASN A 75 -6.80 12.11 32.00
N ASP A 76 -8.02 12.06 32.55
CA ASP A 76 -8.26 11.45 33.86
C ASP A 76 -8.19 9.92 33.83
N TRP A 77 -8.47 9.31 32.67
CA TRP A 77 -8.51 7.86 32.55
C TRP A 77 -7.13 7.22 32.40
N THR A 78 -6.12 7.94 31.93
CA THR A 78 -4.72 7.49 31.93
C THR A 78 -3.99 7.80 33.23
N ARG A 79 -4.52 8.73 34.04
CA ARG A 79 -3.88 9.14 35.29
C ARG A 79 -3.65 7.95 36.23
N GLY A 80 -2.41 7.79 36.64
CA GLY A 80 -1.98 6.66 37.53
C GLY A 80 -1.82 5.33 36.80
N SER A 81 -1.92 5.29 35.45
CA SER A 81 -1.58 4.08 34.67
C SER A 81 -0.08 3.93 34.46
N GLY A 82 0.65 5.05 34.41
CA GLY A 82 2.03 5.12 33.93
C GLY A 82 2.18 5.51 32.46
N ALA A 83 1.04 5.67 31.73
CA ALA A 83 1.07 6.17 30.35
C ALA A 83 1.45 7.66 30.34
N GLY A 84 2.48 8.00 29.60
CA GLY A 84 2.93 9.37 29.33
C GLY A 84 2.88 9.69 27.85
N ASP A 85 3.45 10.82 27.46
CA ASP A 85 3.46 11.28 26.06
C ASP A 85 4.20 10.32 25.11
N ASP A 86 5.07 9.48 25.64
CA ASP A 86 5.72 8.36 24.93
C ASP A 86 4.73 7.27 24.46
N GLN A 87 3.49 7.30 24.94
CA GLN A 87 2.42 6.39 24.56
C GLN A 87 1.40 7.04 23.59
N ILE A 88 1.73 8.19 23.02
CA ILE A 88 0.98 8.77 21.90
C ILE A 88 1.39 8.07 20.62
N HIS A 89 0.54 7.15 20.15
CA HIS A 89 0.79 6.29 19.00
C HIS A 89 -0.20 6.57 17.87
N ALA A 90 0.15 6.17 16.65
CA ALA A 90 -0.71 6.10 15.46
C ALA A 90 -1.75 7.21 15.40
N ASN A 91 -1.33 8.40 15.03
CA ASN A 91 -2.22 9.55 15.00
C ASN A 91 -2.84 9.79 13.61
N ASP A 92 -3.90 10.59 13.61
CA ASP A 92 -4.44 11.22 12.41
C ASP A 92 -4.88 12.65 12.71
N MET A 93 -4.61 13.54 11.78
CA MET A 93 -4.95 14.95 11.90
C MET A 93 -5.70 15.44 10.67
N PHE A 94 -6.79 16.18 10.86
CA PHE A 94 -7.50 16.81 9.75
C PHE A 94 -8.12 18.15 10.15
N TYR A 95 -8.40 18.96 9.14
CA TYR A 95 -9.05 20.27 9.31
C TYR A 95 -10.49 20.20 8.87
N LEU A 96 -11.39 20.72 9.72
CA LEU A 96 -12.82 20.83 9.41
C LEU A 96 -13.45 22.06 10.06
N ASN A 97 -14.12 22.89 9.24
CA ASN A 97 -14.95 24.00 9.69
C ASN A 97 -14.27 25.01 10.65
N GLY A 98 -12.99 25.24 10.47
CA GLY A 98 -12.24 26.20 11.30
C GLY A 98 -11.52 25.58 12.50
N ASP A 99 -11.60 24.28 12.68
CA ASP A 99 -10.94 23.52 13.72
C ASP A 99 -10.01 22.47 13.14
N PHE A 100 -8.87 22.26 13.80
CA PHE A 100 -8.00 21.12 13.61
C PHE A 100 -8.38 20.03 14.61
N HIS A 101 -8.54 18.82 14.14
CA HIS A 101 -8.87 17.65 14.93
C HIS A 101 -7.71 16.67 14.88
N LEU A 102 -7.26 16.23 16.04
CA LEU A 102 -6.21 15.27 16.24
C LEU A 102 -6.78 14.04 16.94
N TYR A 103 -6.53 12.89 16.37
CA TYR A 103 -6.84 11.59 16.98
C TYR A 103 -5.54 10.83 17.16
N TRP A 104 -5.42 10.11 18.27
CA TRP A 104 -4.29 9.21 18.48
C TRP A 104 -4.70 7.99 19.28
N SER A 105 -3.89 6.94 19.20
CA SER A 105 -3.99 5.78 20.06
C SER A 105 -3.14 6.01 21.30
N VAL A 106 -3.69 5.70 22.47
CA VAL A 106 -2.90 5.32 23.62
C VAL A 106 -2.76 3.80 23.55
N ASN A 107 -1.54 3.30 23.48
CA ASN A 107 -1.27 1.87 23.37
C ASN A 107 -0.39 1.39 24.53
N TYR A 108 -0.91 1.53 25.73
CA TYR A 108 -0.22 1.22 26.97
C TYR A 108 -0.79 -0.01 27.69
N TRP A 109 -0.04 -1.10 27.71
CA TRP A 109 -0.38 -2.38 28.35
C TRP A 109 0.24 -2.50 29.75
N GLY A 110 0.06 -1.48 30.57
CA GLY A 110 0.58 -1.45 31.93
C GLY A 110 0.15 -2.65 32.76
N LYS A 111 0.99 -3.04 33.73
CA LYS A 111 0.77 -4.23 34.56
C LYS A 111 -0.51 -4.16 35.40
N ASP A 112 -0.80 -2.99 35.97
CA ASP A 112 -1.90 -2.80 36.90
C ASP A 112 -3.07 -2.04 36.29
N LYS A 113 -2.87 -1.32 35.22
CA LYS A 113 -3.90 -0.55 34.52
C LYS A 113 -3.55 -0.38 33.04
N HIS A 114 -4.36 -0.95 32.19
CA HIS A 114 -4.26 -0.77 30.75
C HIS A 114 -4.90 0.56 30.29
N ALA A 115 -4.30 1.18 29.29
CA ALA A 115 -4.83 2.34 28.59
C ALA A 115 -4.62 2.14 27.07
N VAL A 116 -5.56 1.44 26.42
CA VAL A 116 -5.49 1.08 24.99
C VAL A 116 -6.77 1.58 24.33
N HIS A 117 -6.77 2.82 23.92
CA HIS A 117 -7.96 3.52 23.45
C HIS A 117 -7.62 4.66 22.48
N ILE A 118 -8.62 5.06 21.70
CA ILE A 118 -8.55 6.25 20.84
C ILE A 118 -8.97 7.50 21.63
N VAL A 119 -8.19 8.55 21.47
CA VAL A 119 -8.42 9.88 22.02
C VAL A 119 -8.67 10.89 20.90
N HIS A 120 -9.47 11.91 21.17
CA HIS A 120 -9.70 13.04 20.29
C HIS A 120 -9.36 14.35 20.99
N ALA A 121 -8.61 15.21 20.32
CA ALA A 121 -8.35 16.59 20.73
C ALA A 121 -8.58 17.56 19.57
N GLN A 122 -8.70 18.84 19.88
CA GLN A 122 -8.93 19.88 18.92
C GLN A 122 -8.14 21.16 19.22
N SER A 123 -7.85 21.94 18.17
CA SER A 123 -7.18 23.24 18.25
C SER A 123 -7.70 24.16 17.15
N LYS A 124 -7.54 25.49 17.32
CA LYS A 124 -7.77 26.50 16.28
C LYS A 124 -6.56 26.69 15.35
N ASP A 125 -5.42 26.18 15.73
CA ASP A 125 -4.17 26.27 14.98
C ASP A 125 -3.59 24.88 14.74
N ALA A 126 -3.04 24.63 13.55
CA ALA A 126 -2.43 23.35 13.20
C ALA A 126 -1.29 22.94 14.14
N LEU A 127 -0.57 23.90 14.70
CA LEU A 127 0.53 23.71 15.65
C LEU A 127 0.22 24.31 17.03
N GLY A 128 -1.03 24.69 17.27
CA GLY A 128 -1.48 25.15 18.57
C GLY A 128 -1.65 23.97 19.53
N ALA A 129 -1.70 24.28 20.83
CA ALA A 129 -1.97 23.29 21.84
C ALA A 129 -3.33 22.62 21.58
N TYR A 130 -3.30 21.32 21.34
CA TYR A 130 -4.50 20.51 21.22
C TYR A 130 -5.05 20.18 22.60
N THR A 131 -6.35 20.29 22.75
CA THR A 131 -7.05 20.01 24.02
C THR A 131 -8.14 18.97 23.80
N GLU A 132 -8.24 18.01 24.71
CA GLU A 132 -9.30 17.02 24.69
C GLU A 132 -10.63 17.67 25.16
N PRO A 133 -11.71 17.62 24.36
CA PRO A 133 -13.02 18.11 24.78
C PRO A 133 -13.59 17.34 25.96
N ASN A 134 -13.20 16.07 26.10
CA ASN A 134 -13.59 15.21 27.21
C ASN A 134 -12.38 14.47 27.77
N LYS A 135 -11.92 14.91 28.95
CA LYS A 135 -10.79 14.27 29.64
C LYS A 135 -11.15 13.07 30.49
N LYS A 136 -12.45 12.78 30.67
CA LYS A 136 -12.91 11.73 31.59
C LYS A 136 -13.00 10.37 30.94
N THR A 137 -13.17 10.30 29.61
CA THR A 137 -13.33 9.08 28.87
C THR A 137 -12.68 9.16 27.50
N TRP A 138 -12.40 8.02 26.91
CA TRP A 138 -11.89 7.85 25.57
C TRP A 138 -13.00 7.79 24.53
N MET A 139 -12.63 7.89 23.25
CA MET A 139 -13.57 7.89 22.15
C MET A 139 -13.98 6.46 21.72
N ASP A 140 -13.04 5.54 21.65
CA ASP A 140 -13.28 4.12 21.29
C ASP A 140 -12.24 3.20 21.92
N ASN A 141 -12.60 1.90 22.10
CA ASN A 141 -11.75 0.84 22.64
C ASN A 141 -10.84 0.19 21.57
N ARG A 142 -10.41 0.97 20.59
CA ARG A 142 -9.60 0.54 19.46
C ARG A 142 -8.35 1.39 19.37
N ILE A 143 -7.53 1.13 18.37
CA ILE A 143 -6.31 1.89 18.04
C ILE A 143 -6.32 2.28 16.57
N ASP A 144 -5.25 2.95 16.11
CA ASP A 144 -5.00 3.33 14.72
C ASP A 144 -6.15 4.13 14.08
N PRO A 145 -6.58 5.25 14.70
CA PRO A 145 -7.64 6.06 14.14
C PRO A 145 -7.22 6.67 12.81
N LYS A 146 -8.09 6.57 11.81
CA LYS A 146 -7.93 7.23 10.53
C LYS A 146 -9.26 7.79 10.05
N ILE A 147 -9.29 9.09 9.76
CA ILE A 147 -10.50 9.77 9.33
C ILE A 147 -10.56 9.80 7.81
N PHE A 148 -11.71 9.45 7.28
CA PHE A 148 -12.06 9.61 5.89
C PHE A 148 -13.30 10.51 5.78
N ARG A 149 -13.23 11.53 4.92
CA ARG A 149 -14.36 12.37 4.55
C ARG A 149 -14.77 12.03 3.13
N ASP A 150 -16.01 11.58 2.97
CA ASP A 150 -16.58 11.29 1.65
C ASP A 150 -17.00 12.57 0.91
N ASP A 151 -17.31 12.46 -0.38
CA ASP A 151 -17.69 13.58 -1.25
C ASP A 151 -18.98 14.29 -0.81
N ASP A 152 -19.87 13.58 -0.12
CA ASP A 152 -21.09 14.14 0.49
C ASP A 152 -20.84 14.84 1.82
N GLY A 153 -19.58 14.87 2.29
CA GLY A 153 -19.16 15.46 3.56
C GLY A 153 -19.28 14.53 4.76
N GLN A 154 -19.80 13.31 4.60
CA GLN A 154 -19.91 12.34 5.67
C GLN A 154 -18.53 11.88 6.15
N LEU A 155 -18.34 11.88 7.46
CA LEU A 155 -17.11 11.39 8.10
C LEU A 155 -17.24 9.93 8.50
N TYR A 156 -16.13 9.21 8.34
CA TYR A 156 -15.93 7.85 8.80
C TYR A 156 -14.61 7.76 9.53
N MET A 157 -14.56 6.99 10.63
CA MET A 157 -13.31 6.63 11.27
C MET A 157 -13.05 5.15 11.02
N TYR A 158 -11.86 4.84 10.50
CA TYR A 158 -11.33 3.48 10.49
C TYR A 158 -10.38 3.30 11.66
N MET A 159 -10.34 2.08 12.20
CA MET A 159 -9.63 1.78 13.43
C MET A 159 -9.35 0.29 13.55
N VAL A 160 -8.49 -0.10 14.46
CA VAL A 160 -8.05 -1.47 14.68
C VAL A 160 -8.52 -1.97 16.04
N ARG A 161 -9.01 -3.18 16.09
CA ARG A 161 -9.38 -3.87 17.31
C ARG A 161 -8.52 -5.10 17.53
N PHE A 162 -8.03 -5.26 18.76
CA PHE A 162 -7.45 -6.50 19.22
C PHE A 162 -8.56 -7.52 19.48
N THR A 163 -8.61 -8.54 18.64
CA THR A 163 -9.52 -9.68 18.78
C THR A 163 -8.70 -10.95 18.64
N ASP A 164 -9.14 -11.93 17.90
CA ASP A 164 -8.32 -13.08 17.49
C ASP A 164 -7.38 -12.66 16.33
N GLY A 165 -6.28 -11.99 16.67
CA GLY A 165 -5.48 -11.15 15.78
C GLY A 165 -6.03 -9.73 15.70
N ASN A 166 -5.32 -8.81 15.03
CA ASN A 166 -5.81 -7.46 14.80
C ASN A 166 -6.74 -7.43 13.59
N THR A 167 -7.85 -6.71 13.73
CA THR A 167 -8.88 -6.59 12.69
C THR A 167 -9.21 -5.13 12.43
N ILE A 168 -9.50 -4.79 11.17
CA ILE A 168 -9.86 -3.43 10.78
C ILE A 168 -11.37 -3.25 10.86
N TRP A 169 -11.78 -2.14 11.48
CA TRP A 169 -13.16 -1.72 11.67
C TRP A 169 -13.37 -0.34 11.08
N GLY A 170 -14.58 -0.06 10.62
CA GLY A 170 -15.01 1.27 10.21
C GLY A 170 -16.27 1.68 10.95
N ARG A 171 -16.43 2.98 11.22
CA ARG A 171 -17.61 3.51 11.89
C ARG A 171 -17.99 4.87 11.33
N LYS A 172 -19.27 5.06 11.05
CA LYS A 172 -19.82 6.35 10.64
C LYS A 172 -19.73 7.34 11.80
N MET A 173 -19.39 8.58 11.51
CA MET A 173 -19.33 9.66 12.50
C MET A 173 -20.51 10.62 12.32
N LYS A 174 -21.03 11.13 13.42
CA LYS A 174 -22.01 12.21 13.45
C LYS A 174 -21.35 13.57 13.31
N ASN A 175 -20.22 13.73 13.98
CA ASN A 175 -19.32 14.89 13.96
C ASN A 175 -17.91 14.41 14.39
N PRO A 176 -16.88 15.27 14.39
CA PRO A 176 -15.52 14.87 14.78
C PRO A 176 -15.37 14.23 16.17
N ALA A 177 -16.28 14.49 17.11
CA ALA A 177 -16.20 13.98 18.48
C ALA A 177 -17.18 12.84 18.78
N GLU A 178 -18.11 12.53 17.86
CA GLU A 178 -19.20 11.57 18.13
C GLU A 178 -19.42 10.62 16.96
N PHE A 179 -19.68 9.37 17.28
CA PHE A 179 -20.08 8.37 16.29
C PHE A 179 -21.59 8.38 16.01
N ALA A 180 -21.95 7.91 14.80
CA ALA A 180 -23.32 7.66 14.38
C ALA A 180 -23.47 6.18 14.00
N GLY A 181 -24.02 5.38 14.88
CA GLY A 181 -24.23 3.95 14.65
C GLY A 181 -23.10 3.06 15.21
N GLU A 182 -23.24 1.76 14.95
CA GLU A 182 -22.32 0.74 15.44
C GLU A 182 -21.09 0.59 14.54
N PRO A 183 -19.96 0.14 15.09
CA PRO A 183 -18.78 -0.18 14.29
C PRO A 183 -19.03 -1.43 13.44
N VAL A 184 -18.51 -1.40 12.22
CA VAL A 184 -18.60 -2.48 11.22
C VAL A 184 -17.22 -3.08 11.01
N CYS A 185 -17.06 -4.38 11.25
CA CYS A 185 -15.84 -5.09 10.92
C CYS A 185 -15.67 -5.11 9.39
N GLN A 186 -14.53 -4.64 8.92
CA GLN A 186 -14.21 -4.64 7.50
C GLN A 186 -13.56 -5.98 7.12
N PHE A 187 -12.43 -6.30 7.73
CA PHE A 187 -11.74 -7.57 7.50
C PHE A 187 -10.68 -7.87 8.58
N ALA A 188 -10.25 -9.13 8.59
CA ALA A 188 -9.07 -9.64 9.29
C ALA A 188 -7.98 -10.04 8.29
N SER A 189 -6.80 -10.44 8.77
CA SER A 189 -5.77 -11.08 7.95
C SER A 189 -6.30 -12.37 7.34
N LEU A 190 -5.91 -12.64 6.09
CA LEU A 190 -6.27 -13.88 5.38
C LEU A 190 -5.31 -15.00 5.78
N PRO A 191 -5.84 -16.11 6.34
CA PRO A 191 -5.03 -17.27 6.67
C PRO A 191 -4.30 -17.84 5.47
N ASP A 192 -3.10 -18.39 5.69
CA ASP A 192 -2.30 -19.07 4.70
C ASP A 192 -1.92 -18.20 3.48
N THR A 193 -1.75 -16.90 3.71
CA THR A 193 -1.35 -15.93 2.68
C THR A 193 -0.14 -15.11 3.13
N TRP A 194 0.29 -14.15 2.31
CA TRP A 194 1.32 -13.20 2.69
C TRP A 194 0.96 -12.42 3.98
N GLU A 195 -0.33 -12.28 4.29
CA GLU A 195 -0.82 -11.54 5.46
C GLU A 195 -0.62 -12.27 6.79
N THR A 196 -0.30 -13.56 6.76
CA THR A 196 -0.21 -14.40 7.97
C THR A 196 1.05 -15.26 7.97
N MET A 197 2.13 -14.79 7.37
CA MET A 197 3.40 -15.51 7.36
C MET A 197 4.00 -15.60 8.78
N ASP A 198 3.84 -14.54 9.58
CA ASP A 198 4.37 -14.45 10.95
C ASP A 198 3.28 -14.31 11.99
N ASN A 199 2.27 -13.46 11.74
CA ASN A 199 1.25 -13.16 12.71
C ASN A 199 -0.05 -12.74 12.02
N ARG A 200 -1.17 -12.87 12.73
CA ARG A 200 -2.50 -12.48 12.25
C ARG A 200 -2.79 -11.02 12.61
N VAL A 201 -2.14 -10.11 11.91
CA VAL A 201 -2.31 -8.67 12.09
C VAL A 201 -2.83 -8.06 10.81
N ALA A 202 -3.90 -7.27 10.89
CA ALA A 202 -4.35 -6.34 9.86
C ALA A 202 -4.62 -5.00 10.54
N GLU A 203 -3.83 -3.97 10.25
CA GLU A 203 -3.88 -2.69 10.95
C GLU A 203 -3.44 -1.53 10.06
N GLY A 204 -3.31 -0.31 10.64
CA GLY A 204 -2.88 0.88 9.92
C GLY A 204 -3.77 1.24 8.72
N PRO A 205 -5.11 1.26 8.85
CA PRO A 205 -5.99 1.56 7.71
C PRO A 205 -5.80 2.98 7.21
N TRP A 206 -5.74 3.16 5.90
CA TRP A 206 -5.83 4.45 5.24
C TRP A 206 -6.78 4.36 4.04
N VAL A 207 -7.74 5.27 3.91
CA VAL A 207 -8.81 5.17 2.92
C VAL A 207 -8.84 6.38 2.01
N MET A 208 -9.05 6.13 0.73
CA MET A 208 -9.34 7.14 -0.28
C MET A 208 -10.47 6.71 -1.20
N LYS A 209 -11.11 7.70 -1.84
CA LYS A 209 -12.03 7.49 -2.95
C LYS A 209 -11.37 7.96 -4.25
N TYR A 210 -11.39 7.11 -5.26
CA TYR A 210 -10.88 7.44 -6.57
C TYR A 210 -11.79 6.87 -7.66
N ARG A 211 -12.23 7.71 -8.58
CA ARG A 211 -13.14 7.35 -9.69
C ARG A 211 -14.40 6.58 -9.24
N GLY A 212 -14.97 7.00 -8.09
CA GLY A 212 -16.21 6.42 -7.56
C GLY A 212 -16.04 5.13 -6.77
N ARG A 213 -14.84 4.61 -6.63
CA ARG A 213 -14.53 3.43 -5.81
C ARG A 213 -13.70 3.82 -4.59
N TYR A 214 -13.80 3.02 -3.54
CA TYR A 214 -13.07 3.21 -2.29
C TYR A 214 -11.89 2.22 -2.23
N TYR A 215 -10.75 2.72 -1.81
CA TYR A 215 -9.52 1.95 -1.65
C TYR A 215 -9.04 2.10 -0.23
N MET A 216 -8.78 0.99 0.43
CA MET A 216 -8.13 0.97 1.74
C MET A 216 -6.75 0.35 1.61
N MET A 217 -5.72 1.11 1.93
CA MET A 217 -4.40 0.57 2.18
C MET A 217 -4.29 0.18 3.66
N TYR A 218 -3.65 -0.93 3.94
CA TYR A 218 -3.47 -1.48 5.29
C TYR A 218 -2.17 -2.25 5.36
N ASN A 219 -1.70 -2.52 6.56
CA ASN A 219 -0.55 -3.39 6.78
C ASN A 219 -0.96 -4.70 7.44
N ALA A 220 -0.18 -5.75 7.16
CA ALA A 220 -0.38 -7.08 7.70
C ALA A 220 0.95 -7.76 8.04
N ASN A 221 0.89 -8.84 8.81
CA ASN A 221 1.99 -9.55 9.46
C ASN A 221 2.54 -8.85 10.70
N HIS A 222 3.79 -9.10 11.04
CA HIS A 222 4.42 -8.63 12.26
C HIS A 222 5.36 -7.46 12.00
N THR A 223 5.39 -6.52 12.94
CA THR A 223 6.24 -5.33 12.89
C THR A 223 7.70 -5.59 13.27
N SER A 224 8.04 -6.82 13.73
CA SER A 224 9.39 -7.17 14.14
C SER A 224 10.33 -7.19 12.93
N THR A 225 11.45 -6.49 13.04
CA THR A 225 12.53 -6.50 12.04
C THR A 225 13.17 -7.87 11.88
N GLU A 226 13.15 -8.72 12.91
CA GLU A 226 13.69 -10.07 12.86
C GLU A 226 13.01 -10.96 11.83
N TRP A 227 11.71 -10.73 11.59
CA TRP A 227 10.92 -11.53 10.66
C TRP A 227 10.71 -10.86 9.30
N GLY A 228 10.73 -9.53 9.26
CA GLY A 228 10.77 -8.78 8.00
C GLY A 228 9.54 -8.84 7.12
N ASN A 229 8.39 -9.31 7.62
CA ASN A 229 7.22 -9.60 6.79
C ASN A 229 6.06 -8.60 6.91
N TYR A 230 6.22 -7.51 7.65
CA TYR A 230 5.22 -6.44 7.70
C TYR A 230 5.16 -5.72 6.36
N GLN A 231 4.01 -5.71 5.72
CA GLN A 231 3.84 -5.29 4.34
C GLN A 231 2.51 -4.55 4.14
N LEU A 232 2.43 -3.72 3.10
CA LEU A 232 1.22 -2.96 2.78
C LEU A 232 0.38 -3.68 1.72
N GLY A 233 -0.89 -3.91 2.04
CA GLY A 233 -1.90 -4.42 1.12
C GLY A 233 -2.92 -3.37 0.73
N VAL A 234 -3.75 -3.69 -0.26
CA VAL A 234 -4.89 -2.87 -0.69
C VAL A 234 -6.15 -3.71 -0.75
N ALA A 235 -7.24 -3.17 -0.24
CA ALA A 235 -8.60 -3.65 -0.44
C ALA A 235 -9.42 -2.59 -1.17
N GLU A 236 -10.46 -3.02 -1.89
CA GLU A 236 -11.34 -2.16 -2.66
C GLU A 236 -12.80 -2.38 -2.28
N ALA A 237 -13.63 -1.33 -2.37
CA ALA A 237 -15.05 -1.41 -2.06
C ALA A 237 -15.89 -0.45 -2.90
N ASP A 238 -17.20 -0.72 -2.98
CA ASP A 238 -18.18 0.16 -3.62
C ASP A 238 -18.81 1.16 -2.63
N SER A 239 -18.53 1.01 -1.34
CA SER A 239 -19.03 1.90 -0.30
C SER A 239 -18.00 2.07 0.83
N PRO A 240 -18.07 3.15 1.64
CA PRO A 240 -17.08 3.43 2.68
C PRO A 240 -16.92 2.32 3.74
N LEU A 241 -17.97 1.58 4.03
CA LEU A 241 -17.96 0.49 5.01
C LEU A 241 -18.13 -0.90 4.38
N GLY A 242 -17.79 -1.03 3.09
CA GLY A 242 -17.99 -2.25 2.30
C GLY A 242 -16.74 -3.07 2.03
N PHE A 243 -15.62 -2.81 2.71
CA PHE A 243 -14.40 -3.59 2.52
C PHE A 243 -14.53 -5.00 3.08
N GLN A 244 -14.02 -5.97 2.35
CA GLN A 244 -14.12 -7.39 2.69
C GLN A 244 -12.84 -8.13 2.30
N ASN A 245 -12.62 -9.30 2.91
CA ASN A 245 -11.49 -10.17 2.56
C ASN A 245 -11.44 -10.53 1.07
N GLY A 246 -12.58 -10.77 0.44
CA GLY A 246 -12.66 -11.11 -0.98
C GLY A 246 -12.30 -9.97 -1.94
N ASN A 247 -12.16 -8.76 -1.44
CA ASN A 247 -11.87 -7.57 -2.24
C ASN A 247 -10.43 -7.06 -2.04
N LYS A 248 -9.58 -7.86 -1.43
CA LYS A 248 -8.16 -7.57 -1.24
C LYS A 248 -7.36 -7.92 -2.49
N TYR A 249 -6.27 -7.21 -2.68
CA TYR A 249 -5.25 -7.60 -3.67
C TYR A 249 -4.57 -8.89 -3.22
N SER A 250 -4.21 -9.74 -4.17
CA SER A 250 -3.60 -11.05 -3.89
C SER A 250 -2.17 -10.96 -3.31
N TYR A 251 -1.52 -9.82 -3.45
CA TYR A 251 -0.15 -9.57 -3.00
C TYR A 251 -0.01 -8.17 -2.41
N PRO A 252 1.02 -7.94 -1.57
CA PRO A 252 1.29 -6.60 -1.05
C PRO A 252 1.69 -5.65 -2.17
N VAL A 253 1.32 -4.39 -2.03
CA VAL A 253 1.71 -3.33 -2.96
C VAL A 253 3.04 -2.69 -2.57
N VAL A 254 3.40 -2.75 -1.27
CA VAL A 254 4.72 -2.42 -0.75
C VAL A 254 5.14 -3.52 0.19
N GLY A 255 6.23 -4.20 -0.12
CA GLY A 255 6.75 -5.30 0.69
C GLY A 255 8.13 -5.02 1.25
N CYS A 256 8.54 -5.84 2.19
CA CYS A 256 9.92 -5.87 2.64
C CYS A 256 10.86 -6.09 1.46
N ASN A 257 11.97 -5.38 1.44
CA ASN A 257 12.97 -5.44 0.37
C ASN A 257 12.49 -4.92 -1.00
N GLN A 258 11.29 -4.35 -1.08
CA GLN A 258 10.70 -3.87 -2.34
C GLN A 258 10.78 -2.37 -2.54
N THR A 259 11.04 -1.60 -1.51
CA THR A 259 10.92 -0.13 -1.54
C THR A 259 11.79 0.53 -2.58
N GLN A 260 12.93 -0.05 -2.86
CA GLN A 260 13.83 0.42 -3.93
C GLN A 260 13.48 -0.16 -5.30
N LEU A 261 12.71 -1.25 -5.32
CA LEU A 261 12.23 -1.87 -6.54
C LEU A 261 11.12 -1.04 -7.20
N GLU A 262 10.28 -0.40 -6.40
CA GLU A 262 9.05 0.27 -6.89
C GLU A 262 9.33 1.60 -7.58
N GLU A 263 10.32 2.35 -7.16
CA GLU A 263 10.70 3.62 -7.82
C GLU A 263 11.28 3.42 -9.23
N LYS A 264 11.69 2.19 -9.56
CA LYS A 264 12.41 1.86 -10.78
C LYS A 264 11.78 0.72 -11.59
N GLN A 265 10.59 0.26 -11.18
CA GLN A 265 9.89 -0.86 -11.81
C GLN A 265 9.18 -0.48 -13.11
N VAL A 266 9.41 -1.25 -14.14
CA VAL A 266 8.51 -1.33 -15.30
C VAL A 266 7.94 -2.75 -15.36
N ASP A 267 6.63 -2.90 -15.18
CA ASP A 267 5.96 -4.18 -15.39
C ASP A 267 5.90 -4.49 -16.88
N LEU A 268 6.80 -5.35 -17.32
CA LEU A 268 6.95 -5.73 -18.73
C LEU A 268 5.73 -6.47 -19.28
N LEU A 269 4.92 -7.06 -18.41
CA LEU A 269 3.71 -7.80 -18.84
C LEU A 269 2.49 -6.88 -18.97
N ARG A 270 2.46 -5.77 -18.21
CA ARG A 270 1.31 -4.86 -18.13
C ARG A 270 1.50 -3.56 -18.91
N TYR A 271 2.73 -3.05 -19.01
CA TYR A 271 3.04 -1.72 -19.52
C TYR A 271 3.96 -1.74 -20.76
N GLY A 272 3.94 -2.81 -21.53
CA GLY A 272 4.57 -2.81 -22.85
C GLY A 272 4.02 -1.67 -23.73
N ARG A 273 4.71 -1.32 -24.83
CA ARG A 273 4.34 -0.20 -25.74
C ARG A 273 2.91 -0.26 -26.27
N THR A 274 2.28 -1.42 -26.21
CA THR A 274 0.85 -1.63 -26.39
C THR A 274 0.32 -2.26 -25.11
N TYR A 275 -0.55 -1.56 -24.41
CA TYR A 275 -1.23 -2.05 -23.23
C TYR A 275 -2.10 -3.24 -23.60
N GLU A 276 -1.58 -4.44 -23.46
CA GLU A 276 -2.36 -5.68 -23.57
C GLU A 276 -2.19 -6.47 -22.27
N PRO A 277 -3.09 -6.31 -21.28
CA PRO A 277 -3.00 -7.06 -20.02
C PRO A 277 -3.30 -8.56 -20.20
N LEU A 278 -3.70 -8.99 -21.40
CA LEU A 278 -4.22 -10.31 -21.65
C LEU A 278 -3.12 -11.35 -21.86
N PHE A 279 -3.23 -12.45 -21.13
CA PHE A 279 -2.51 -13.69 -21.37
C PHE A 279 -3.32 -14.58 -22.34
N ALA A 280 -2.63 -15.29 -23.22
CA ALA A 280 -3.21 -16.47 -23.84
C ALA A 280 -3.27 -17.59 -22.78
N TYR A 281 -4.41 -18.25 -22.62
CA TYR A 281 -4.54 -19.33 -21.66
C TYR A 281 -5.36 -20.51 -22.20
N THR A 282 -5.06 -21.68 -21.66
CA THR A 282 -5.83 -22.90 -21.89
C THR A 282 -5.89 -23.74 -20.62
N GLU A 283 -7.02 -24.43 -20.45
CA GLU A 283 -7.25 -25.38 -19.36
C GLU A 283 -7.05 -26.82 -19.82
N SER A 284 -6.66 -27.00 -21.09
CA SER A 284 -6.31 -28.30 -21.69
C SER A 284 -4.81 -28.40 -21.89
N LYS A 285 -4.22 -29.55 -21.56
CA LYS A 285 -2.78 -29.76 -21.68
C LYS A 285 -2.29 -29.50 -23.11
N PRO A 286 -1.38 -28.53 -23.32
CA PRO A 286 -0.87 -28.22 -24.64
C PRO A 286 0.18 -29.23 -25.13
N GLY A 287 0.56 -29.09 -26.39
CA GLY A 287 1.66 -29.87 -26.99
C GLY A 287 3.02 -29.54 -26.35
N SER A 288 4.02 -30.38 -26.56
CA SER A 288 5.33 -30.29 -25.88
C SER A 288 6.08 -28.97 -26.08
N ASP A 289 5.83 -28.29 -27.18
CA ASP A 289 6.54 -27.08 -27.58
C ASP A 289 5.89 -25.77 -27.10
N TRP A 290 4.89 -25.86 -26.25
CA TRP A 290 4.10 -24.71 -25.78
C TRP A 290 4.92 -23.60 -25.07
N THR A 291 6.11 -23.93 -24.58
CA THR A 291 7.02 -22.93 -23.96
C THR A 291 7.90 -22.21 -24.98
N LYS A 292 7.81 -22.53 -26.27
CA LYS A 292 8.58 -21.86 -27.34
C LYS A 292 7.81 -20.68 -27.90
N VAL A 293 8.50 -19.58 -28.23
CA VAL A 293 7.92 -18.37 -28.84
C VAL A 293 7.15 -18.70 -30.14
N THR A 294 7.61 -19.68 -30.89
CA THR A 294 7.04 -20.10 -32.20
C THR A 294 5.79 -20.96 -32.08
N TYR A 295 5.37 -21.34 -30.88
CA TYR A 295 4.16 -22.14 -30.69
C TYR A 295 2.92 -21.30 -31.02
N ASP A 296 2.00 -21.86 -31.80
CA ASP A 296 0.74 -21.22 -32.17
C ASP A 296 -0.29 -21.36 -31.01
N ASP A 297 -0.56 -20.25 -30.36
CA ASP A 297 -1.57 -20.12 -29.31
C ASP A 297 -2.81 -19.32 -29.78
N SER A 298 -3.00 -19.17 -31.08
CA SER A 298 -4.13 -18.44 -31.65
C SER A 298 -5.51 -19.00 -31.26
N GLY A 299 -5.56 -20.31 -31.01
CA GLY A 299 -6.76 -20.98 -30.52
C GLY A 299 -6.97 -20.93 -29.00
N TRP A 300 -6.08 -20.28 -28.24
CA TRP A 300 -6.22 -20.15 -26.79
C TRP A 300 -7.15 -18.99 -26.44
N ALA A 301 -7.85 -19.11 -25.30
CA ALA A 301 -8.61 -18.00 -24.74
C ALA A 301 -7.69 -16.86 -24.31
N ARG A 302 -8.24 -15.66 -24.12
CA ARG A 302 -7.50 -14.49 -23.63
C ARG A 302 -8.09 -14.04 -22.29
N GLY A 303 -7.24 -13.78 -21.32
CA GLY A 303 -7.65 -13.39 -19.98
C GLY A 303 -6.58 -12.61 -19.23
N GLU A 304 -7.00 -11.75 -18.34
CA GLU A 304 -6.11 -10.99 -17.45
C GLU A 304 -5.57 -11.90 -16.34
N THR A 305 -4.35 -11.65 -15.87
CA THR A 305 -3.80 -12.29 -14.67
C THR A 305 -4.65 -11.96 -13.43
N GLY A 306 -4.52 -12.78 -12.37
CA GLY A 306 -5.52 -12.89 -11.32
C GLY A 306 -6.49 -14.02 -11.62
N PHE A 307 -5.97 -15.14 -12.16
CA PHE A 307 -6.75 -16.34 -12.43
C PHE A 307 -7.20 -16.98 -11.13
N SER A 308 -8.53 -17.14 -10.95
CA SER A 308 -9.08 -17.67 -9.70
C SER A 308 -10.44 -18.30 -9.90
N SER A 309 -10.88 -19.10 -8.94
CA SER A 309 -12.24 -19.63 -8.84
C SER A 309 -13.11 -18.69 -8.01
N ARG A 310 -14.31 -18.36 -8.49
CA ARG A 310 -15.30 -17.59 -7.71
C ARG A 310 -15.82 -18.29 -6.46
N GLU A 311 -15.70 -19.60 -6.42
CA GLU A 311 -16.22 -20.43 -5.33
C GLU A 311 -15.30 -20.49 -4.11
N VAL A 312 -14.08 -19.94 -4.21
CA VAL A 312 -13.10 -20.02 -3.11
C VAL A 312 -13.40 -18.96 -2.08
N LYS A 313 -13.99 -19.38 -0.97
CA LYS A 313 -14.11 -18.55 0.22
C LYS A 313 -12.71 -18.20 0.73
N GLY A 314 -12.44 -16.91 0.92
CA GLY A 314 -11.15 -16.44 1.40
C GLY A 314 -10.06 -16.41 0.34
N SER A 315 -10.41 -16.37 -0.94
CA SER A 315 -9.44 -16.11 -2.02
C SER A 315 -8.70 -14.80 -1.73
N THR A 316 -7.38 -14.86 -1.80
CA THR A 316 -6.51 -13.69 -1.67
C THR A 316 -6.51 -12.82 -2.92
N THR A 317 -7.05 -13.34 -4.02
CA THR A 317 -7.18 -12.59 -5.25
C THR A 317 -8.30 -11.58 -5.12
N ARG A 318 -7.92 -10.36 -4.96
CA ARG A 318 -8.83 -9.22 -5.09
C ARG A 318 -9.29 -9.06 -6.53
N HIS A 319 -8.34 -9.12 -7.44
CA HIS A 319 -8.59 -8.96 -8.85
C HIS A 319 -8.83 -10.32 -9.46
N LEU A 320 -10.09 -10.69 -9.55
CA LEU A 320 -10.48 -11.75 -10.43
C LEU A 320 -10.41 -11.21 -11.86
N GLY A 321 -9.25 -11.35 -12.48
CA GLY A 321 -9.05 -11.03 -13.89
C GLY A 321 -9.76 -12.07 -14.74
N THR A 322 -9.50 -13.32 -14.46
CA THR A 322 -10.04 -14.44 -15.26
C THR A 322 -10.49 -15.58 -14.38
N LEU A 323 -11.68 -16.11 -14.67
CA LEU A 323 -12.22 -17.28 -13.99
C LEU A 323 -11.49 -18.55 -14.49
N TRP A 324 -11.01 -19.36 -13.54
CA TRP A 324 -10.38 -20.65 -13.78
C TRP A 324 -10.91 -21.69 -12.80
N ASN A 325 -11.48 -22.80 -13.30
CA ASN A 325 -12.15 -23.81 -12.48
C ASN A 325 -11.65 -25.25 -12.71
N THR A 326 -10.71 -25.46 -13.60
CA THR A 326 -10.14 -26.80 -13.88
C THR A 326 -8.93 -27.12 -13.00
N PRO A 327 -8.47 -28.38 -12.95
CA PRO A 327 -7.31 -28.76 -12.15
C PRO A 327 -5.99 -28.12 -12.55
N SER A 328 -5.83 -27.73 -13.81
CA SER A 328 -4.58 -27.17 -14.35
C SER A 328 -4.83 -26.03 -15.31
N LEU A 329 -3.86 -25.13 -15.39
CA LEU A 329 -3.90 -23.94 -16.23
C LEU A 329 -2.54 -23.74 -16.89
N TRP A 330 -2.53 -23.43 -18.18
CA TRP A 330 -1.36 -23.04 -18.96
C TRP A 330 -1.56 -21.63 -19.48
N LEU A 331 -0.54 -20.80 -19.31
CA LEU A 331 -0.56 -19.39 -19.68
C LEU A 331 0.62 -19.07 -20.58
N ARG A 332 0.43 -18.12 -21.48
CA ARG A 332 1.49 -17.57 -22.34
C ARG A 332 1.30 -16.06 -22.47
N LYS A 333 2.39 -15.31 -22.33
CA LYS A 333 2.42 -13.86 -22.54
C LYS A 333 3.70 -13.45 -23.25
N THR A 334 3.55 -12.88 -24.44
CA THR A 334 4.68 -12.24 -25.11
C THR A 334 4.88 -10.81 -24.60
N PHE A 335 6.13 -10.40 -24.49
CA PHE A 335 6.52 -9.04 -24.10
C PHE A 335 7.81 -8.64 -24.84
N SER A 336 8.08 -7.34 -24.90
CA SER A 336 9.29 -6.81 -25.51
C SER A 336 10.31 -6.41 -24.45
N ALA A 337 11.57 -6.82 -24.63
CA ALA A 337 12.70 -6.34 -23.84
C ALA A 337 13.69 -5.62 -24.77
N GLY A 338 14.26 -4.50 -24.29
CA GLY A 338 15.31 -3.75 -24.99
C GLY A 338 16.70 -4.13 -24.50
N SER A 339 17.72 -3.62 -25.18
CA SER A 339 19.13 -3.77 -24.76
C SER A 339 19.42 -3.13 -23.41
N GLU A 340 18.59 -2.17 -23.00
CA GLU A 340 18.66 -1.46 -21.71
C GLU A 340 17.88 -2.19 -20.58
N THR A 341 17.31 -3.38 -20.87
CA THR A 341 16.61 -4.16 -19.84
C THR A 341 17.60 -4.59 -18.76
N GLY A 342 17.34 -4.14 -17.53
CA GLY A 342 18.25 -4.29 -16.41
C GLY A 342 18.09 -5.63 -15.66
N ASN A 343 17.84 -5.58 -14.38
CA ASN A 343 17.61 -6.75 -13.55
C ASN A 343 16.14 -7.15 -13.58
N LEU A 344 15.84 -8.38 -13.97
CA LEU A 344 14.49 -8.90 -13.95
C LEU A 344 14.12 -9.45 -12.57
N ALA A 345 12.90 -9.17 -12.14
CA ALA A 345 12.27 -9.79 -10.98
C ALA A 345 10.87 -10.30 -11.33
N LEU A 346 10.53 -11.50 -10.88
CA LEU A 346 9.18 -12.06 -10.91
C LEU A 346 8.50 -11.80 -9.57
N ARG A 347 7.32 -11.19 -9.60
CA ARG A 347 6.37 -11.29 -8.50
C ARG A 347 5.39 -12.39 -8.84
N VAL A 348 5.25 -13.39 -7.97
CA VAL A 348 4.38 -14.52 -8.21
C VAL A 348 3.57 -14.86 -6.97
N ALA A 349 2.28 -15.15 -7.16
CA ALA A 349 1.39 -15.65 -6.13
C ALA A 349 0.61 -16.83 -6.68
N HIS A 350 0.66 -17.98 -6.00
CA HIS A 350 -0.05 -19.18 -6.43
C HIS A 350 -0.37 -20.12 -5.26
N ASP A 351 -1.32 -21.01 -5.45
CA ASP A 351 -1.73 -21.95 -4.40
C ASP A 351 -1.39 -23.42 -4.73
N GLY A 352 -1.18 -23.76 -5.97
CA GLY A 352 -0.80 -25.11 -6.40
C GLY A 352 0.60 -25.15 -7.03
N ASP A 353 1.05 -26.34 -7.38
CA ASP A 353 2.36 -26.53 -8.02
C ASP A 353 2.47 -25.67 -9.27
N THR A 354 3.53 -24.88 -9.36
CA THR A 354 3.70 -23.90 -10.42
C THR A 354 5.09 -23.97 -11.02
N ARG A 355 5.14 -23.87 -12.35
CA ARG A 355 6.36 -23.71 -13.14
C ARG A 355 6.24 -22.52 -14.06
N ILE A 356 7.29 -21.69 -14.11
CA ILE A 356 7.36 -20.54 -15.00
C ILE A 356 8.59 -20.68 -15.88
N TYR A 357 8.41 -20.42 -17.17
CA TYR A 357 9.45 -20.51 -18.19
C TYR A 357 9.61 -19.15 -18.88
N LEU A 358 10.86 -18.76 -19.12
CA LEU A 358 11.23 -17.63 -19.96
C LEU A 358 11.90 -18.16 -21.24
N ASN A 359 11.28 -17.96 -22.39
CA ASN A 359 11.77 -18.47 -23.69
C ASN A 359 12.09 -19.98 -23.68
N GLY A 360 11.33 -20.78 -22.96
CA GLY A 360 11.52 -22.22 -22.81
C GLY A 360 12.50 -22.63 -21.70
N THR A 361 13.18 -21.68 -21.05
CA THR A 361 14.05 -21.94 -19.90
C THR A 361 13.25 -21.88 -18.62
N LEU A 362 13.30 -22.92 -17.77
CA LEU A 362 12.65 -22.95 -16.47
C LEU A 362 13.30 -21.93 -15.54
N VAL A 363 12.51 -20.96 -15.09
CA VAL A 363 12.96 -19.82 -14.29
C VAL A 363 12.45 -19.86 -12.85
N TYR A 364 11.35 -20.53 -12.62
CA TYR A 364 10.73 -20.72 -11.31
C TYR A 364 10.02 -22.06 -11.25
N GLU A 365 10.20 -22.77 -10.14
CA GLU A 365 9.46 -23.98 -9.82
C GLU A 365 9.22 -24.06 -8.32
N LYS A 366 7.98 -24.25 -7.92
CA LYS A 366 7.59 -24.41 -6.52
C LYS A 366 6.39 -25.33 -6.40
N GLN A 367 6.43 -26.22 -5.43
CA GLN A 367 5.30 -27.06 -5.06
C GLN A 367 4.45 -26.37 -3.98
N GLY A 368 3.14 -26.55 -4.10
CA GLY A 368 2.17 -25.97 -3.18
C GLY A 368 2.05 -24.46 -3.29
N ARG A 369 1.70 -23.81 -2.18
CA ARG A 369 1.47 -22.36 -2.12
C ARG A 369 2.79 -21.61 -2.01
N ASP A 370 2.89 -20.52 -2.77
CA ASP A 370 3.94 -19.54 -2.58
C ASP A 370 3.45 -18.12 -2.90
N TYR A 371 4.07 -17.16 -2.25
CA TYR A 371 3.99 -15.76 -2.55
C TYR A 371 5.39 -15.19 -2.40
N CYS A 372 6.02 -14.80 -3.48
CA CYS A 372 7.40 -14.34 -3.45
C CYS A 372 7.74 -13.35 -4.57
N ILE A 373 8.84 -12.65 -4.35
CA ILE A 373 9.57 -11.94 -5.39
C ILE A 373 10.85 -12.69 -5.64
N VAL A 374 11.01 -13.11 -6.86
CA VAL A 374 12.18 -13.86 -7.32
C VAL A 374 13.05 -12.91 -8.13
N ASN A 375 14.24 -12.61 -7.61
CA ASN A 375 15.27 -11.94 -8.40
C ASN A 375 15.80 -12.95 -9.41
N LEU A 376 15.67 -12.62 -10.68
CA LEU A 376 16.13 -13.46 -11.76
C LEU A 376 17.64 -13.22 -11.95
N ASP A 377 18.42 -14.18 -11.53
CA ASP A 377 19.89 -14.15 -11.53
C ASP A 377 20.51 -14.18 -12.94
N LYS A 378 21.85 -14.28 -13.00
CA LYS A 378 22.61 -14.33 -14.26
C LYS A 378 22.15 -15.43 -15.22
N LYS A 379 21.65 -16.57 -14.72
CA LYS A 379 21.18 -17.70 -15.52
C LYS A 379 19.91 -17.32 -16.30
N LEU A 380 19.08 -16.49 -15.71
CA LEU A 380 17.81 -16.06 -16.26
C LEU A 380 17.95 -14.88 -17.21
N ARG A 381 18.95 -14.02 -17.00
CA ARG A 381 19.34 -13.02 -17.99
C ARG A 381 19.80 -13.66 -19.30
N ALA A 382 20.42 -14.82 -19.24
CA ALA A 382 20.80 -15.56 -20.44
C ALA A 382 19.61 -16.10 -21.25
N ALA A 383 18.45 -16.23 -20.61
CA ALA A 383 17.21 -16.62 -21.29
C ALA A 383 16.47 -15.44 -21.94
N LEU A 384 16.73 -14.20 -21.51
CA LEU A 384 16.13 -12.98 -22.07
C LEU A 384 16.79 -12.66 -23.41
N LYS A 385 15.98 -12.25 -24.38
CA LYS A 385 16.44 -11.81 -25.72
C LYS A 385 16.05 -10.36 -25.95
N GLU A 386 16.82 -9.67 -26.74
CA GLU A 386 16.42 -8.39 -27.30
C GLU A 386 15.22 -8.61 -28.25
N GLY A 387 14.19 -7.76 -28.12
CA GLY A 387 12.96 -7.90 -28.87
C GLY A 387 11.92 -8.79 -28.17
N THR A 388 11.28 -9.67 -28.92
CA THR A 388 10.15 -10.47 -28.45
C THR A 388 10.60 -11.62 -27.55
N ASN A 389 10.03 -11.68 -26.36
CA ASN A 389 10.19 -12.73 -25.36
C ASN A 389 8.84 -13.36 -25.03
N LEU A 390 8.88 -14.56 -24.44
CA LEU A 390 7.71 -15.31 -23.97
C LEU A 390 7.88 -15.66 -22.49
N LEU A 391 6.93 -15.26 -21.68
CA LEU A 391 6.68 -15.87 -20.38
C LEU A 391 5.61 -16.95 -20.53
N ALA A 392 5.91 -18.17 -20.10
CA ALA A 392 4.97 -19.29 -20.13
C ALA A 392 4.84 -19.90 -18.73
N VAL A 393 3.62 -20.25 -18.34
CA VAL A 393 3.32 -20.76 -17.00
C VAL A 393 2.49 -22.01 -17.07
N GLU A 394 2.83 -22.99 -16.24
CA GLU A 394 2.00 -24.12 -15.89
C GLU A 394 1.71 -24.06 -14.40
N THR A 395 0.44 -24.08 -14.02
CA THR A 395 0.02 -24.08 -12.61
C THR A 395 -1.12 -25.04 -12.37
N ASN A 396 -1.14 -25.65 -11.20
CA ASN A 396 -2.16 -26.59 -10.78
C ASN A 396 -3.01 -26.02 -9.65
N LYS A 397 -4.21 -26.55 -9.49
CA LYS A 397 -5.08 -26.25 -8.36
C LYS A 397 -4.45 -26.74 -7.07
N GLY A 398 -4.36 -25.86 -6.06
CA GLY A 398 -4.05 -26.18 -4.68
C GLY A 398 -5.30 -26.25 -3.79
N ARG A 399 -5.20 -25.82 -2.54
CA ARG A 399 -6.34 -25.71 -1.61
C ARG A 399 -7.32 -24.62 -2.06
N SER A 400 -6.78 -23.44 -2.37
CA SER A 400 -7.46 -22.37 -3.08
C SER A 400 -7.04 -22.43 -4.54
N GLN A 401 -7.84 -21.91 -5.43
CA GLN A 401 -7.52 -21.91 -6.85
C GLN A 401 -7.21 -20.48 -7.27
N PHE A 402 -5.94 -20.13 -7.28
CA PHE A 402 -5.50 -18.82 -7.77
C PHE A 402 -4.09 -18.86 -8.35
N PHE A 403 -3.83 -17.95 -9.27
CA PHE A 403 -2.53 -17.65 -9.84
C PHE A 403 -2.46 -16.19 -10.27
N ASP A 404 -1.38 -15.51 -9.90
CA ASP A 404 -1.07 -14.15 -10.36
C ASP A 404 0.43 -14.01 -10.59
N VAL A 405 0.83 -13.23 -11.61
CA VAL A 405 2.23 -13.01 -11.96
C VAL A 405 2.47 -11.63 -12.58
N SER A 406 3.59 -11.04 -12.23
CA SER A 406 4.15 -9.84 -12.88
C SER A 406 5.65 -10.01 -13.10
N LEU A 407 6.18 -9.45 -14.17
CA LEU A 407 7.60 -9.46 -14.50
C LEU A 407 8.09 -8.02 -14.59
N PHE A 408 9.00 -7.64 -13.70
CA PHE A 408 9.52 -6.29 -13.59
C PHE A 408 10.92 -6.17 -14.19
N ASP A 409 11.15 -5.08 -14.91
CA ASP A 409 12.49 -4.60 -15.24
C ASP A 409 12.96 -3.61 -14.15
N MET A 410 14.10 -3.94 -13.56
CA MET A 410 14.71 -3.18 -12.47
C MET A 410 16.02 -2.55 -12.97
N LYS A 411 15.92 -1.34 -13.47
CA LYS A 411 16.99 -0.69 -14.25
C LYS A 411 18.35 -0.59 -13.57
N ASP A 412 18.42 -0.42 -12.26
CA ASP A 412 19.69 -0.10 -11.58
C ASP A 412 20.12 -1.10 -10.50
N GLY A 413 19.47 -2.26 -10.46
CA GLY A 413 19.70 -3.25 -9.42
C GLY A 413 19.06 -2.89 -8.09
N ILE A 414 19.19 -3.81 -7.12
CA ILE A 414 18.79 -3.57 -5.73
C ILE A 414 19.96 -2.82 -5.08
N ALA A 415 19.72 -1.63 -4.55
CA ALA A 415 20.72 -0.96 -3.72
C ALA A 415 20.85 -1.69 -2.37
N ASP A 416 22.00 -1.55 -1.72
CA ASP A 416 22.30 -2.24 -0.46
C ASP A 416 21.45 -1.76 0.73
N ASP A 417 20.79 -0.61 0.61
CA ASP A 417 19.88 -0.05 1.61
C ASP A 417 18.48 -0.63 1.50
N ILE A 418 18.21 -1.68 2.24
CA ILE A 418 16.91 -2.36 2.25
C ILE A 418 16.03 -1.74 3.35
N LEU A 419 14.86 -1.26 2.97
CA LEU A 419 13.82 -0.86 3.92
C LEU A 419 12.96 -2.07 4.27
N MET A 420 12.79 -2.33 5.56
CA MET A 420 12.07 -3.47 6.11
C MET A 420 10.80 -3.03 6.82
N THR A 421 9.84 -3.93 6.93
CA THR A 421 8.61 -3.73 7.71
C THR A 421 7.84 -2.44 7.36
N PRO A 422 7.51 -2.18 6.08
CA PRO A 422 6.72 -1.00 5.72
C PRO A 422 5.32 -1.05 6.32
N GLY A 423 4.90 0.04 6.96
CA GLY A 423 3.61 0.13 7.63
C GLY A 423 3.05 1.55 7.73
N GLN A 424 1.83 1.71 8.25
CA GLN A 424 1.13 2.96 8.49
C GLN A 424 1.11 3.90 7.25
N PRO A 425 0.43 3.51 6.18
CA PRO A 425 0.43 4.25 4.93
C PRO A 425 -0.35 5.55 5.05
N ASN A 426 0.13 6.58 4.35
CA ASN A 426 -0.59 7.82 4.09
C ASN A 426 -0.40 8.19 2.63
N ILE A 427 -1.48 8.39 1.89
CA ILE A 427 -1.42 8.80 0.49
C ILE A 427 -1.97 10.22 0.36
N LEU A 428 -1.19 11.13 -0.20
CA LEU A 428 -1.57 12.52 -0.34
C LEU A 428 -0.97 13.14 -1.60
N ARG A 429 -1.48 14.31 -1.97
CA ARG A 429 -0.93 15.08 -3.08
C ARG A 429 0.41 15.68 -2.69
N GLY A 430 1.42 15.41 -3.51
CA GLY A 430 2.74 15.99 -3.38
C GLY A 430 2.77 17.51 -3.56
N PRO A 431 3.96 18.14 -3.47
CA PRO A 431 4.13 19.59 -3.52
C PRO A 431 3.63 20.24 -4.82
N ASN A 432 3.82 19.57 -5.95
CA ASN A 432 3.34 20.05 -7.26
C ASN A 432 1.81 19.96 -7.45
N GLY A 433 1.08 19.31 -6.51
CA GLY A 433 -0.37 19.13 -6.54
C GLY A 433 -0.89 18.08 -7.53
N PHE A 434 -0.05 17.50 -8.37
CA PHE A 434 -0.42 16.52 -9.39
C PHE A 434 -0.04 15.09 -9.01
N GLU A 435 1.13 14.90 -8.42
CA GLU A 435 1.64 13.60 -8.01
C GLU A 435 0.93 13.11 -6.76
N TRP A 436 0.78 11.78 -6.66
CA TRP A 436 0.42 11.10 -5.44
C TRP A 436 1.69 10.59 -4.76
N TRP A 437 1.81 10.88 -3.48
CA TRP A 437 2.92 10.43 -2.65
C TRP A 437 2.40 9.46 -1.61
N LEU A 438 3.11 8.34 -1.45
CA LEU A 438 2.92 7.39 -0.37
C LEU A 438 3.98 7.65 0.69
N ILE A 439 3.52 8.03 1.88
CA ILE A 439 4.36 8.16 3.08
C ILE A 439 4.05 6.97 3.98
N TYR A 440 5.07 6.28 4.42
CA TYR A 440 4.94 5.12 5.29
C TYR A 440 6.17 5.00 6.19
N MET A 441 6.04 4.31 7.31
CA MET A 441 7.19 3.95 8.13
C MET A 441 7.90 2.73 7.55
N ALA A 442 9.21 2.62 7.80
CA ALA A 442 9.97 1.41 7.57
C ALA A 442 11.21 1.40 8.46
N ASN A 443 11.75 0.21 8.74
CA ASN A 443 13.02 0.07 9.41
C ASN A 443 14.14 -0.07 8.38
N LYS A 444 15.28 0.55 8.65
CA LYS A 444 16.48 0.37 7.86
C LYS A 444 17.21 -0.90 8.32
N ASN A 445 17.86 -1.60 7.38
CA ASN A 445 18.47 -2.92 7.65
C ASN A 445 19.62 -2.90 8.67
N ASP A 446 20.15 -1.73 9.00
CA ASP A 446 21.34 -1.56 9.85
C ASP A 446 21.01 -1.04 11.27
N GLU A 447 19.74 -0.92 11.65
CA GLU A 447 19.33 -0.33 12.93
C GLU A 447 18.63 -1.33 13.86
#